data_384941bbb3216ad62d5a2c4a9262d1cd
#
_entry.id   384941bbb3216ad62d5a2c4a9262d1cd
#
_cell.length_a   1.000
_cell.length_b   1.000
_cell.length_c   1.000
_cell.angle_alpha   90.00
_cell.angle_beta   90.00
_cell.angle_gamma   90.00
#
_symmetry.space_group_name_H-M   'P 1'
#
loop_
_entity.id
_entity.type
_entity.pdbx_description
1 polymer ?
#
loop_
_entity_poly.entity_id
_entity_poly.type
_entity_poly.pdbx_seq_one_letter_code
_entity_poly.pdbx_strand_id
1 'polypeptide(L)'
;MKPESMDRRTLALVVTGLVIAFLLGFVPQFVAKRGANRDLAASRQELAATRGELGLHRLQGRLGAAMAESLRGNYERSRQLMGAYFTGLQEALPAVRDPRRRQAFTGILGQRDEIITLLSRAQPESSQRLMLLYTSMFAAVDPQGAVGPAVTPSPPPPPAQKDTPDAQTRKNREK
;
A
#
# COMPACT_ATOMS: atom_id res chain seq x y z
N MET A 1 -43.26 -65.04 -13.90
CA MET A 1 -42.28 -64.42 -12.98
C MET A 1 -43.01 -63.46 -12.12
N LYS A 2 -43.18 -63.74 -10.79
CA LYS A 2 -43.82 -62.84 -9.80
C LYS A 2 -42.79 -61.78 -9.43
N PRO A 3 -43.13 -60.51 -9.44
CA PRO A 3 -42.27 -59.50 -8.86
C PRO A 3 -42.26 -59.70 -7.33
N GLU A 4 -41.07 -60.07 -6.81
CA GLU A 4 -40.85 -60.13 -5.37
C GLU A 4 -41.12 -58.75 -4.82
N SER A 5 -42.09 -58.65 -3.93
CA SER A 5 -42.42 -57.45 -3.16
C SER A 5 -41.23 -57.15 -2.25
N MET A 6 -40.37 -56.24 -2.69
CA MET A 6 -39.23 -55.75 -1.94
C MET A 6 -39.72 -55.24 -0.58
N ASP A 7 -39.24 -55.89 0.48
CA ASP A 7 -39.68 -55.64 1.83
C ASP A 7 -39.43 -54.13 2.18
N ARG A 8 -40.42 -53.44 2.75
CA ARG A 8 -40.35 -52.00 3.04
C ARG A 8 -39.08 -51.63 3.81
N ARG A 9 -38.55 -52.56 4.61
CA ARG A 9 -37.30 -52.39 5.38
C ARG A 9 -36.08 -52.35 4.44
N THR A 10 -36.04 -53.23 3.43
CA THR A 10 -34.95 -53.28 2.45
C THR A 10 -34.95 -52.04 1.56
N LEU A 11 -36.13 -51.56 1.16
CA LEU A 11 -36.27 -50.31 0.42
C LEU A 11 -35.78 -49.11 1.23
N ALA A 12 -36.16 -49.04 2.51
CA ALA A 12 -35.71 -47.97 3.39
C ALA A 12 -34.18 -47.94 3.57
N LEU A 13 -33.56 -49.08 3.77
CA LEU A 13 -32.10 -49.22 3.87
C LEU A 13 -31.37 -48.81 2.60
N VAL A 14 -31.88 -49.18 1.42
CA VAL A 14 -31.29 -48.80 0.13
C VAL A 14 -31.39 -47.27 -0.09
N VAL A 15 -32.55 -46.68 0.19
CA VAL A 15 -32.76 -45.24 0.06
C VAL A 15 -31.87 -44.48 1.03
N THR A 16 -31.78 -44.93 2.29
CA THR A 16 -30.91 -44.30 3.30
C THR A 16 -29.44 -44.37 2.89
N GLY A 17 -28.98 -45.55 2.39
CA GLY A 17 -27.62 -45.73 1.88
C GLY A 17 -27.30 -44.82 0.69
N LEU A 18 -28.28 -44.67 -0.23
CA LEU A 18 -28.15 -43.78 -1.39
C LEU A 18 -28.05 -42.31 -0.99
N VAL A 19 -28.87 -41.89 -0.03
CA VAL A 19 -28.83 -40.49 0.51
C VAL A 19 -27.50 -40.23 1.19
N ILE A 20 -27.00 -41.14 2.02
CA ILE A 20 -25.69 -41.01 2.69
C ILE A 20 -24.57 -40.93 1.66
N ALA A 21 -24.57 -41.81 0.65
CA ALA A 21 -23.57 -41.83 -0.43
C ALA A 21 -23.59 -40.51 -1.24
N PHE A 22 -24.80 -40.00 -1.53
CA PHE A 22 -24.99 -38.71 -2.20
C PHE A 22 -24.46 -37.54 -1.35
N LEU A 23 -24.78 -37.51 -0.08
CA LEU A 23 -24.29 -36.46 0.84
C LEU A 23 -22.77 -36.49 0.99
N LEU A 24 -22.17 -37.67 1.14
CA LEU A 24 -20.72 -37.85 1.25
C LEU A 24 -19.96 -37.47 -0.04
N GLY A 25 -20.57 -37.68 -1.20
CA GLY A 25 -19.97 -37.34 -2.49
C GLY A 25 -20.19 -35.87 -2.92
N PHE A 26 -21.36 -35.32 -2.61
CA PHE A 26 -21.74 -34.00 -3.09
C PHE A 26 -21.26 -32.85 -2.18
N VAL A 27 -21.28 -33.05 -0.85
CA VAL A 27 -20.88 -32.02 0.13
C VAL A 27 -19.43 -31.57 -0.04
N PRO A 28 -18.41 -32.45 -0.17
CA PRO A 28 -17.02 -32.00 -0.30
C PRO A 28 -16.77 -31.22 -1.60
N GLN A 29 -17.43 -31.56 -2.71
CA GLN A 29 -17.32 -30.80 -3.96
C GLN A 29 -17.90 -29.39 -3.84
N PHE A 30 -19.00 -29.23 -3.11
CA PHE A 30 -19.64 -27.93 -2.93
C PHE A 30 -18.82 -27.00 -2.00
N VAL A 31 -18.22 -27.58 -0.97
CA VAL A 31 -17.32 -26.84 -0.05
C VAL A 31 -16.02 -26.44 -0.75
N ALA A 32 -15.42 -27.34 -1.53
CA ALA A 32 -14.19 -27.05 -2.30
C ALA A 32 -14.40 -25.93 -3.33
N LYS A 33 -15.53 -25.91 -4.05
CA LYS A 33 -15.86 -24.82 -4.98
C LYS A 33 -16.05 -23.47 -4.28
N ARG A 34 -16.64 -23.45 -3.08
CA ARG A 34 -16.77 -22.21 -2.30
C ARG A 34 -15.43 -21.69 -1.79
N GLY A 35 -14.52 -22.59 -1.38
CA GLY A 35 -13.15 -22.23 -0.99
C GLY A 35 -12.40 -21.60 -2.16
N ALA A 36 -12.32 -22.28 -3.30
CA ALA A 36 -11.63 -21.79 -4.49
C ALA A 36 -12.16 -20.43 -4.99
N ASN A 37 -13.47 -20.21 -4.93
CA ASN A 37 -14.05 -18.91 -5.30
C ASN A 37 -13.69 -17.79 -4.32
N ARG A 38 -13.58 -18.09 -3.02
CA ARG A 38 -13.13 -17.11 -2.00
C ARG A 38 -11.65 -16.76 -2.19
N ASP A 39 -10.80 -17.75 -2.43
CA ASP A 39 -9.37 -17.57 -2.66
C ASP A 39 -9.12 -16.77 -3.93
N LEU A 40 -9.88 -17.05 -4.99
CA LEU A 40 -9.82 -16.27 -6.23
C LEU A 40 -10.29 -14.83 -6.04
N ALA A 41 -11.34 -14.59 -5.24
CA ALA A 41 -11.82 -13.26 -4.93
C ALA A 41 -10.80 -12.48 -4.08
N ALA A 42 -10.19 -13.13 -3.07
CA ALA A 42 -9.14 -12.56 -2.25
C ALA A 42 -7.91 -12.18 -3.09
N SER A 43 -7.43 -13.09 -3.95
CA SER A 43 -6.29 -12.83 -4.84
C SER A 43 -6.58 -11.69 -5.83
N ARG A 44 -7.79 -11.62 -6.38
CA ARG A 44 -8.19 -10.48 -7.25
C ARG A 44 -8.22 -9.16 -6.49
N GLN A 45 -8.68 -9.17 -5.24
CA GLN A 45 -8.71 -7.97 -4.41
C GLN A 45 -7.29 -7.51 -4.05
N GLU A 46 -6.39 -8.42 -3.73
CA GLU A 46 -4.98 -8.15 -3.47
C GLU A 46 -4.26 -7.58 -4.70
N LEU A 47 -4.46 -8.19 -5.86
CA LEU A 47 -3.95 -7.67 -7.13
C LEU A 47 -4.48 -6.26 -7.45
N ALA A 48 -5.76 -6.00 -7.19
CA ALA A 48 -6.34 -4.67 -7.40
C ALA A 48 -5.73 -3.64 -6.45
N ALA A 49 -5.53 -3.99 -5.17
CA ALA A 49 -4.88 -3.14 -4.19
C ALA A 49 -3.43 -2.81 -4.60
N THR A 50 -2.63 -3.83 -4.94
CA THR A 50 -1.23 -3.67 -5.38
C THR A 50 -1.13 -2.81 -6.64
N ARG A 51 -2.03 -3.00 -7.62
CA ARG A 51 -2.09 -2.16 -8.82
C ARG A 51 -2.44 -0.71 -8.48
N GLY A 52 -3.33 -0.50 -7.52
CA GLY A 52 -3.68 0.83 -7.03
C GLY A 52 -2.47 1.55 -6.42
N GLU A 53 -1.73 0.89 -5.54
CA GLU A 53 -0.52 1.45 -4.93
C GLU A 53 0.56 1.74 -5.98
N LEU A 54 0.82 0.82 -6.92
CA LEU A 54 1.72 1.06 -8.04
C LEU A 54 1.29 2.27 -8.89
N GLY A 55 -0.02 2.45 -9.08
CA GLY A 55 -0.60 3.61 -9.77
C GLY A 55 -0.22 4.91 -9.06
N LEU A 56 -0.39 4.96 -7.73
CA LEU A 56 -0.05 6.14 -6.92
C LEU A 56 1.46 6.44 -6.95
N HIS A 57 2.32 5.44 -6.86
CA HIS A 57 3.78 5.64 -6.99
C HIS A 57 4.17 6.15 -8.38
N ARG A 58 3.50 5.71 -9.45
CA ARG A 58 3.72 6.26 -10.80
C ARG A 58 3.30 7.73 -10.90
N LEU A 59 2.20 8.10 -10.27
CA LEU A 59 1.78 9.50 -10.19
C LEU A 59 2.79 10.35 -9.42
N GLN A 60 3.30 9.85 -8.30
CA GLN A 60 4.36 10.50 -7.54
C GLN A 60 5.64 10.70 -8.40
N GLY A 61 6.04 9.70 -9.18
CA GLY A 61 7.14 9.81 -10.12
C GLY A 61 6.90 10.87 -11.22
N ARG A 62 5.67 10.97 -11.76
CA ARG A 62 5.31 12.01 -12.73
C ARG A 62 5.36 13.41 -12.13
N LEU A 63 4.89 13.56 -10.91
CA LEU A 63 4.98 14.83 -10.18
C LEU A 63 6.44 15.25 -9.93
N GLY A 64 7.29 14.31 -9.52
CA GLY A 64 8.74 14.54 -9.38
C GLY A 64 9.40 14.94 -10.70
N ALA A 65 9.04 14.28 -11.80
CA ALA A 65 9.52 14.65 -13.14
C ALA A 65 9.05 16.05 -13.54
N ALA A 66 7.78 16.42 -13.29
CA ALA A 66 7.26 17.74 -13.56
C ALA A 66 8.01 18.83 -12.79
N MET A 67 8.28 18.57 -11.50
CA MET A 67 9.07 19.46 -10.66
C MET A 67 10.50 19.64 -11.22
N ALA A 68 11.17 18.56 -11.61
CA ALA A 68 12.50 18.62 -12.20
C ALA A 68 12.54 19.42 -13.51
N GLU A 69 11.53 19.26 -14.38
CA GLU A 69 11.43 20.04 -15.61
C GLU A 69 11.14 21.53 -15.34
N SER A 70 10.32 21.84 -14.35
CA SER A 70 10.07 23.22 -13.91
C SER A 70 11.36 23.90 -13.40
N LEU A 71 12.17 23.21 -12.60
CA LEU A 71 13.45 23.69 -12.12
C LEU A 71 14.47 23.93 -13.23
N ARG A 72 14.38 23.19 -14.34
CA ARG A 72 15.20 23.41 -15.54
C ARG A 72 14.69 24.54 -16.43
N GLY A 73 13.57 25.17 -16.07
CA GLY A 73 12.90 26.18 -16.91
C GLY A 73 12.07 25.60 -18.05
N ASN A 74 11.88 24.28 -18.09
CA ASN A 74 11.10 23.61 -19.13
C ASN A 74 9.61 23.55 -18.74
N TYR A 75 8.99 24.73 -18.63
CA TYR A 75 7.63 24.89 -18.10
C TYR A 75 6.57 24.19 -18.95
N GLU A 76 6.72 24.15 -20.27
CA GLU A 76 5.76 23.47 -21.15
C GLU A 76 5.77 21.96 -20.91
N ARG A 77 6.96 21.36 -20.77
CA ARG A 77 7.07 19.93 -20.45
C ARG A 77 6.53 19.62 -19.07
N SER A 78 6.83 20.47 -18.08
CA SER A 78 6.28 20.38 -16.74
C SER A 78 4.75 20.45 -16.77
N ARG A 79 4.15 21.37 -17.53
CA ARG A 79 2.70 21.51 -17.70
C ARG A 79 2.04 20.25 -18.27
N GLN A 80 2.65 19.64 -19.29
CA GLN A 80 2.17 18.38 -19.87
C GLN A 80 2.17 17.24 -18.86
N LEU A 81 3.27 17.11 -18.10
CA LEU A 81 3.40 16.10 -17.02
C LEU A 81 2.37 16.33 -15.91
N MET A 82 2.13 17.59 -15.52
CA MET A 82 1.12 17.94 -14.53
C MET A 82 -0.31 17.69 -15.03
N GLY A 83 -0.61 17.94 -16.31
CA GLY A 83 -1.89 17.55 -16.90
C GLY A 83 -2.15 16.05 -16.78
N ALA A 84 -1.17 15.23 -17.17
CA ALA A 84 -1.25 13.78 -17.08
C ALA A 84 -1.30 13.28 -15.59
N TYR A 85 -0.62 13.98 -14.67
CA TYR A 85 -0.67 13.70 -13.23
C TYR A 85 -2.07 13.92 -12.67
N PHE A 86 -2.68 15.11 -12.90
CA PHE A 86 -4.00 15.42 -12.37
C PHE A 86 -5.09 14.51 -12.96
N THR A 87 -5.01 14.18 -14.24
CA THR A 87 -5.93 13.21 -14.87
C THR A 87 -5.82 11.85 -14.19
N GLY A 88 -4.60 11.32 -14.04
CA GLY A 88 -4.40 10.03 -13.41
C GLY A 88 -4.79 10.03 -11.92
N LEU A 89 -4.60 11.13 -11.19
CA LEU A 89 -5.05 11.24 -9.80
C LEU A 89 -6.58 11.25 -9.70
N GLN A 90 -7.26 11.93 -10.62
CA GLN A 90 -8.72 11.94 -10.68
C GLN A 90 -9.29 10.55 -10.99
N GLU A 91 -8.65 9.80 -11.89
CA GLU A 91 -9.01 8.41 -12.21
C GLU A 91 -8.76 7.45 -11.03
N ALA A 92 -7.71 7.68 -10.26
CA ALA A 92 -7.37 6.84 -9.10
C ALA A 92 -8.28 7.10 -7.88
N LEU A 93 -8.85 8.30 -7.75
CA LEU A 93 -9.60 8.75 -6.57
C LEU A 93 -10.75 7.83 -6.15
N PRO A 94 -11.59 7.27 -7.06
CA PRO A 94 -12.68 6.37 -6.70
C PRO A 94 -12.21 5.07 -6.03
N ALA A 95 -10.99 4.60 -6.34
CA ALA A 95 -10.43 3.38 -5.80
C ALA A 95 -9.82 3.57 -4.39
N VAL A 96 -9.59 4.81 -3.96
CA VAL A 96 -9.03 5.14 -2.64
C VAL A 96 -10.08 4.92 -1.55
N ARG A 97 -9.87 3.91 -0.70
CA ARG A 97 -10.81 3.53 0.37
C ARG A 97 -10.65 4.38 1.63
N ASP A 98 -9.42 4.78 1.95
CA ASP A 98 -9.13 5.60 3.13
C ASP A 98 -9.70 7.02 2.96
N PRO A 99 -10.60 7.47 3.85
CA PRO A 99 -11.23 8.79 3.76
C PRO A 99 -10.22 9.93 3.95
N ARG A 100 -9.20 9.77 4.78
CA ARG A 100 -8.15 10.79 4.99
C ARG A 100 -7.32 10.97 3.74
N ARG A 101 -6.86 9.86 3.13
CA ARG A 101 -6.13 9.86 1.86
C ARG A 101 -6.97 10.45 0.73
N ARG A 102 -8.26 10.11 0.67
CA ARG A 102 -9.19 10.69 -0.31
C ARG A 102 -9.33 12.20 -0.15
N GLN A 103 -9.47 12.69 1.07
CA GLN A 103 -9.54 14.12 1.36
C GLN A 103 -8.25 14.84 0.95
N ALA A 104 -7.07 14.27 1.25
CA ALA A 104 -5.78 14.82 0.84
C ALA A 104 -5.68 14.91 -0.69
N PHE A 105 -6.06 13.86 -1.42
CA PHE A 105 -6.04 13.87 -2.89
C PHE A 105 -7.05 14.86 -3.48
N THR A 106 -8.21 15.04 -2.86
CA THR A 106 -9.18 16.08 -3.26
C THR A 106 -8.57 17.48 -3.08
N GLY A 107 -7.87 17.72 -1.98
CA GLY A 107 -7.15 18.99 -1.76
C GLY A 107 -6.05 19.23 -2.79
N ILE A 108 -5.33 18.19 -3.17
CA ILE A 108 -4.32 18.24 -4.24
C ILE A 108 -4.97 18.57 -5.60
N LEU A 109 -6.09 17.94 -5.93
CA LEU A 109 -6.84 18.21 -7.17
C LEU A 109 -7.36 19.65 -7.21
N GLY A 110 -7.73 20.24 -6.08
CA GLY A 110 -8.15 21.64 -5.99
C GLY A 110 -7.08 22.66 -6.37
N GLN A 111 -5.80 22.28 -6.37
CA GLN A 111 -4.68 23.16 -6.76
C GLN A 111 -4.36 23.10 -8.27
N ARG A 112 -5.09 22.29 -9.03
CA ARG A 112 -4.83 22.03 -10.45
C ARG A 112 -4.73 23.30 -11.28
N ASP A 113 -5.76 24.13 -11.22
CA ASP A 113 -5.89 25.28 -12.12
C ASP A 113 -4.84 26.35 -11.80
N GLU A 114 -4.51 26.55 -10.53
CA GLU A 114 -3.44 27.44 -10.10
C GLU A 114 -2.10 26.99 -10.68
N ILE A 115 -1.74 25.71 -10.50
CA ILE A 115 -0.45 25.17 -10.94
C ILE A 115 -0.33 25.18 -12.46
N ILE A 116 -1.38 24.79 -13.19
CA ILE A 116 -1.39 24.82 -14.65
C ILE A 116 -1.25 26.27 -15.16
N THR A 117 -1.88 27.23 -14.50
CA THR A 117 -1.77 28.64 -14.84
C THR A 117 -0.35 29.18 -14.62
N LEU A 118 0.26 28.88 -13.48
CA LEU A 118 1.65 29.29 -13.18
C LEU A 118 2.64 28.73 -14.22
N LEU A 119 2.50 27.44 -14.56
CA LEU A 119 3.32 26.80 -15.58
C LEU A 119 3.09 27.38 -16.99
N SER A 120 1.84 27.67 -17.36
CA SER A 120 1.51 28.28 -18.64
C SER A 120 2.10 29.67 -18.83
N ARG A 121 2.29 30.41 -17.71
CA ARG A 121 2.90 31.74 -17.71
C ARG A 121 4.41 31.71 -17.48
N ALA A 122 5.01 30.51 -17.43
CA ALA A 122 6.43 30.31 -17.15
C ALA A 122 6.91 31.02 -15.87
N GLN A 123 6.05 31.05 -14.82
CA GLN A 123 6.36 31.73 -13.59
C GLN A 123 7.27 30.85 -12.70
N PRO A 124 8.39 31.38 -12.16
CA PRO A 124 9.32 30.61 -11.35
C PRO A 124 8.70 30.12 -10.04
N GLU A 125 7.63 30.76 -9.54
CA GLU A 125 6.85 30.33 -8.38
C GLU A 125 6.22 28.94 -8.57
N SER A 126 6.04 28.51 -9.80
CA SER A 126 5.54 27.18 -10.12
C SER A 126 6.39 26.07 -9.49
N SER A 127 7.71 26.22 -9.44
CA SER A 127 8.63 25.26 -8.83
C SER A 127 8.40 25.09 -7.34
N GLN A 128 8.15 26.18 -6.62
CA GLN A 128 7.84 26.13 -5.18
C GLN A 128 6.49 25.47 -4.93
N ARG A 129 5.47 25.79 -5.75
CA ARG A 129 4.15 25.14 -5.66
C ARG A 129 4.21 23.66 -5.95
N LEU A 130 4.99 23.24 -6.94
CA LEU A 130 5.22 21.83 -7.24
C LEU A 130 5.92 21.10 -6.10
N MET A 131 6.88 21.75 -5.42
CA MET A 131 7.54 21.17 -4.25
C MET A 131 6.57 20.93 -3.09
N LEU A 132 5.71 21.92 -2.79
CA LEU A 132 4.68 21.79 -1.76
C LEU A 132 3.67 20.68 -2.11
N LEU A 133 3.27 20.62 -3.38
CA LEU A 133 2.37 19.57 -3.87
C LEU A 133 3.02 18.19 -3.76
N TYR A 134 4.32 18.08 -4.09
CA TYR A 134 5.08 16.83 -3.96
C TYR A 134 5.14 16.36 -2.51
N THR A 135 5.42 17.26 -1.58
CA THR A 135 5.42 16.96 -0.14
C THR A 135 4.04 16.50 0.34
N SER A 136 2.99 17.18 -0.09
CA SER A 136 1.61 16.80 0.23
C SER A 136 1.22 15.44 -0.33
N MET A 137 1.62 15.14 -1.56
CA MET A 137 1.40 13.83 -2.19
C MET A 137 2.17 12.73 -1.47
N PHE A 138 3.43 12.99 -1.11
CA PHE A 138 4.26 12.03 -0.36
C PHE A 138 3.62 11.69 0.99
N ALA A 139 3.21 12.70 1.75
CA ALA A 139 2.52 12.51 3.04
C ALA A 139 1.19 11.75 2.90
N ALA A 140 0.48 11.91 1.78
CA ALA A 140 -0.77 11.20 1.52
C ALA A 140 -0.57 9.74 1.09
N VAL A 141 0.52 9.41 0.38
CA VAL A 141 0.84 8.06 -0.08
C VAL A 141 1.52 7.26 1.04
N ASP A 142 2.49 7.84 1.71
CA ASP A 142 3.23 7.22 2.80
C ASP A 142 3.20 8.10 4.07
N PRO A 143 2.13 8.01 4.87
CA PRO A 143 2.01 8.80 6.09
C PRO A 143 3.03 8.44 7.17
N GLN A 144 3.65 7.26 7.09
CA GLN A 144 4.69 6.85 8.05
C GLN A 144 6.09 7.35 7.62
N GLY A 145 6.35 7.41 6.33
CA GLY A 145 7.60 7.95 5.79
C GLY A 145 7.70 9.48 5.91
N ALA A 146 6.56 10.17 6.00
CA ALA A 146 6.52 11.63 6.23
C ALA A 146 6.89 12.02 7.68
N VAL A 147 6.68 11.12 8.63
CA VAL A 147 7.25 11.22 9.99
C VAL A 147 8.64 10.62 9.88
N GLY A 148 9.67 11.45 9.67
CA GLY A 148 11.06 11.00 9.68
C GLY A 148 11.30 10.07 10.88
N PRO A 149 12.26 9.14 10.80
CA PRO A 149 12.53 8.23 11.90
C PRO A 149 12.62 9.07 13.17
N ALA A 150 11.74 8.80 14.13
CA ALA A 150 11.81 9.44 15.43
C ALA A 150 13.27 9.29 15.87
N VAL A 151 13.99 10.41 15.90
CA VAL A 151 15.34 10.42 16.46
C VAL A 151 15.13 10.06 17.91
N THR A 152 15.14 8.77 18.21
CA THR A 152 15.29 8.29 19.57
C THR A 152 16.60 8.92 20.03
N PRO A 153 16.57 9.84 21.00
CA PRO A 153 17.81 10.41 21.50
C PRO A 153 18.69 9.22 21.90
N SER A 154 19.85 9.09 21.27
CA SER A 154 20.84 8.09 21.66
C SER A 154 20.98 8.16 23.18
N PRO A 155 20.90 7.05 23.91
CA PRO A 155 21.17 7.04 25.33
C PRO A 155 22.53 7.72 25.53
N PRO A 156 22.67 8.58 26.54
CA PRO A 156 23.94 9.26 26.80
C PRO A 156 25.05 8.22 26.90
N PRO A 157 26.22 8.46 26.32
CA PRO A 157 27.35 7.53 26.44
C PRO A 157 27.57 7.21 27.91
N PRO A 158 27.85 5.94 28.26
CA PRO A 158 28.15 5.59 29.62
C PRO A 158 29.27 6.50 30.14
N PRO A 159 29.20 6.96 31.41
CA PRO A 159 30.22 7.83 31.99
C PRO A 159 31.57 7.16 31.80
N ALA A 160 32.52 7.90 31.20
CA ALA A 160 33.86 7.44 31.01
C ALA A 160 34.37 6.88 32.35
N GLN A 161 34.63 5.56 32.41
CA GLN A 161 35.30 4.95 33.53
C GLN A 161 36.65 5.68 33.64
N LYS A 162 36.79 6.49 34.68
CA LYS A 162 38.09 7.03 35.05
C LYS A 162 38.99 5.84 35.30
N ASP A 163 39.92 5.63 34.43
CA ASP A 163 41.01 4.67 34.60
C ASP A 163 41.64 4.99 35.95
N THR A 164 41.41 4.12 36.93
CA THR A 164 42.12 4.15 38.18
C THR A 164 43.53 3.68 37.88
N PRO A 165 44.56 4.51 38.11
CA PRO A 165 45.93 4.11 37.82
C PRO A 165 46.27 2.85 38.64
N ASP A 166 46.72 1.86 37.90
CA ASP A 166 47.16 0.54 38.33
C ASP A 166 48.03 0.58 39.59
N ALA A 167 47.57 -0.05 40.68
CA ALA A 167 48.31 -0.37 41.90
C ALA A 167 49.43 -1.42 41.66
N GLN A 168 49.68 -1.79 40.42
CA GLN A 168 50.70 -2.81 40.08
C GLN A 168 52.10 -2.29 39.83
N THR A 169 52.31 -0.98 39.67
CA THR A 169 53.63 -0.41 39.43
C THR A 169 54.49 -0.22 40.70
N ARG A 170 53.92 -0.44 41.88
CA ARG A 170 54.64 -0.25 43.17
C ARG A 170 55.41 -1.47 43.68
N LYS A 171 55.19 -2.65 43.10
CA LYS A 171 55.83 -3.89 43.62
C LYS A 171 57.15 -4.24 42.93
N ASN A 172 57.61 -3.51 41.93
CA ASN A 172 58.84 -3.79 41.19
C ASN A 172 60.00 -2.80 41.48
N ARG A 173 59.90 -2.00 42.54
CA ARG A 173 60.98 -1.05 42.93
C ARG A 173 61.66 -1.42 44.24
N GLU A 174 61.33 -2.55 44.86
CA GLU A 174 62.03 -3.08 46.05
C GLU A 174 62.48 -4.50 45.76
N LYS A 175 63.49 -4.64 44.91
CA LYS A 175 64.45 -5.75 44.88
C LYS A 175 65.73 -5.27 44.14
#